data_d67f01e920d09c3224079940bb608d39
#
_entry.id   d67f01e920d09c3224079940bb608d39
#
_cell.length_a   1.000
_cell.length_b   1.000
_cell.length_c   1.000
_cell.angle_alpha   90.00
_cell.angle_beta   90.00
_cell.angle_gamma   90.00
#
_symmetry.space_group_name_H-M   'P 1'
#
loop_
_entity.id
_entity.type
_entity.pdbx_description
1 polymer ?
#
loop_
_entity_poly.entity_id
_entity_poly.type
_entity_poly.pdbx_seq_one_letter_code
_entity_poly.pdbx_strand_id
1 'polypeptide(L)'
;MVRKFDFLVIGSGIAGMSFALKVAHKGKVALICKSGLEEANTYFAQGGVASVTNLLVDNFDKHIEDTMIAGDWISDRAAVEKVVREAPAQIEALIRWGVNFDKKESGEFDLHKEGGHSEFRILHHADNTGAEIQTSLIETVNNHPNIAVFTNHYAVEIITQH
;
A
#
# COMPACT_ATOMS: atom_id res chain seq x y z
N MET A 1 26.96 -15.23 -11.70
CA MET A 1 26.83 -15.83 -10.33
C MET A 1 25.35 -16.01 -10.04
N VAL A 2 24.93 -17.23 -9.65
CA VAL A 2 23.52 -17.50 -9.28
C VAL A 2 23.33 -17.11 -7.80
N ARG A 3 22.29 -16.32 -7.50
CA ARG A 3 21.86 -15.98 -6.13
C ARG A 3 20.58 -16.74 -5.82
N LYS A 4 20.43 -17.22 -4.58
CA LYS A 4 19.25 -17.96 -4.13
C LYS A 4 18.48 -17.17 -3.10
N PHE A 5 17.16 -17.08 -3.31
CA PHE A 5 16.20 -16.44 -2.41
C PHE A 5 14.97 -17.34 -2.31
N ASP A 6 14.22 -17.18 -1.23
CA ASP A 6 12.96 -17.90 -1.02
C ASP A 6 11.79 -17.19 -1.75
N PHE A 7 11.89 -15.87 -1.88
CA PHE A 7 10.90 -15.03 -2.55
C PHE A 7 11.57 -14.07 -3.52
N LEU A 8 10.98 -13.92 -4.70
CA LEU A 8 11.33 -12.90 -5.68
C LEU A 8 10.14 -11.94 -5.85
N VAL A 9 10.38 -10.66 -5.56
CA VAL A 9 9.40 -9.58 -5.75
C VAL A 9 9.85 -8.71 -6.91
N ILE A 10 8.98 -8.50 -7.87
CA ILE A 10 9.24 -7.68 -9.06
C ILE A 10 8.41 -6.40 -8.96
N GLY A 11 9.09 -5.27 -8.75
CA GLY A 11 8.49 -3.94 -8.61
C GLY A 11 8.55 -3.38 -7.19
N SER A 12 8.86 -2.09 -7.11
CA SER A 12 9.10 -1.33 -5.86
C SER A 12 7.96 -0.43 -5.44
N GLY A 13 6.77 -0.56 -6.02
CA GLY A 13 5.60 0.17 -5.54
C GLY A 13 5.06 -0.41 -4.22
N ILE A 14 4.02 0.23 -3.66
CA ILE A 14 3.38 -0.17 -2.39
C ILE A 14 3.07 -1.67 -2.33
N ALA A 15 2.57 -2.26 -3.40
CA ALA A 15 2.22 -3.69 -3.44
C ALA A 15 3.45 -4.58 -3.27
N GLY A 16 4.53 -4.32 -4.03
CA GLY A 16 5.76 -5.11 -3.96
C GLY A 16 6.46 -4.98 -2.61
N MET A 17 6.65 -3.76 -2.11
CA MET A 17 7.31 -3.54 -0.82
C MET A 17 6.49 -4.09 0.35
N SER A 18 5.16 -3.90 0.35
CA SER A 18 4.28 -4.47 1.37
C SER A 18 4.33 -5.99 1.37
N PHE A 19 4.33 -6.62 0.18
CA PHE A 19 4.48 -8.08 0.09
C PHE A 19 5.85 -8.53 0.62
N ALA A 20 6.94 -7.86 0.20
CA ALA A 20 8.28 -8.17 0.68
C ALA A 20 8.37 -8.15 2.21
N LEU A 21 7.88 -7.08 2.84
CA LEU A 21 7.85 -6.93 4.30
C LEU A 21 7.00 -8.01 4.99
N LYS A 22 5.86 -8.37 4.39
CA LYS A 22 4.96 -9.40 4.94
C LYS A 22 5.56 -10.81 4.89
N VAL A 23 6.41 -11.13 3.91
CA VAL A 23 7.00 -12.49 3.77
C VAL A 23 8.42 -12.60 4.32
N ALA A 24 9.09 -11.48 4.62
CA ALA A 24 10.48 -11.47 5.05
C ALA A 24 10.77 -12.23 6.36
N HIS A 25 9.73 -12.46 7.19
CA HIS A 25 9.86 -13.33 8.36
C HIS A 25 9.87 -14.83 8.02
N LYS A 26 9.51 -15.20 6.79
CA LYS A 26 9.46 -16.59 6.32
C LYS A 26 10.71 -17.01 5.55
N GLY A 27 11.51 -16.05 5.07
CA GLY A 27 12.71 -16.36 4.29
C GLY A 27 13.36 -15.13 3.68
N LYS A 28 14.39 -15.37 2.87
CA LYS A 28 15.13 -14.32 2.16
C LYS A 28 14.35 -13.82 0.96
N VAL A 29 14.22 -12.51 0.83
CA VAL A 29 13.51 -11.84 -0.25
C VAL A 29 14.49 -11.12 -1.16
N ALA A 30 14.36 -11.31 -2.48
CA ALA A 30 14.93 -10.41 -3.46
C ALA A 30 13.84 -9.46 -3.96
N LEU A 31 14.02 -8.16 -3.79
CA LEU A 31 13.17 -7.13 -4.40
C LEU A 31 13.93 -6.52 -5.57
N ILE A 32 13.41 -6.67 -6.78
CA ILE A 32 14.02 -6.11 -7.99
C ILE A 32 13.16 -5.01 -8.59
N CYS A 33 13.78 -3.95 -9.07
CA CYS A 33 13.11 -2.87 -9.79
C CYS A 33 13.97 -2.34 -10.94
N LYS A 34 13.27 -1.89 -12.00
CA LYS A 34 13.91 -1.43 -13.24
C LYS A 34 14.73 -0.15 -13.11
N SER A 35 14.42 0.67 -12.10
CA SER A 35 15.03 1.96 -11.81
C SER A 35 15.27 2.11 -10.31
N GLY A 36 15.33 3.34 -9.77
CA GLY A 36 15.34 3.60 -8.34
C GLY A 36 14.05 3.15 -7.65
N LEU A 37 14.10 2.99 -6.33
CA LEU A 37 12.92 2.58 -5.54
C LEU A 37 11.83 3.65 -5.54
N GLU A 38 12.21 4.92 -5.70
CA GLU A 38 11.31 6.08 -5.72
C GLU A 38 10.48 6.15 -7.00
N GLU A 39 10.95 5.54 -8.09
CA GLU A 39 10.31 5.63 -9.40
C GLU A 39 9.15 4.64 -9.51
N ALA A 40 8.14 4.81 -8.68
CA ALA A 40 6.92 4.02 -8.68
C ALA A 40 5.69 4.93 -8.68
N ASN A 41 4.59 4.46 -9.26
CA ASN A 41 3.33 5.22 -9.28
C ASN A 41 2.87 5.64 -7.88
N THR A 42 3.20 4.85 -6.85
CA THR A 42 2.91 5.17 -5.46
C THR A 42 3.51 6.50 -5.05
N TYR A 43 4.76 6.78 -5.41
CA TYR A 43 5.44 8.04 -5.06
C TYR A 43 4.73 9.27 -5.60
N PHE A 44 4.15 9.16 -6.80
CA PHE A 44 3.48 10.26 -7.49
C PHE A 44 1.98 10.36 -7.19
N ALA A 45 1.44 9.49 -6.35
CA ALA A 45 0.04 9.53 -5.96
C ALA A 45 -0.19 10.70 -4.99
N GLN A 46 -1.06 11.64 -5.37
CA GLN A 46 -1.36 12.85 -4.59
C GLN A 46 -2.57 12.68 -3.67
N GLY A 47 -3.52 11.83 -4.07
CA GLY A 47 -4.71 11.54 -3.27
C GLY A 47 -4.40 10.76 -2.00
N GLY A 48 -5.36 10.74 -1.07
CA GLY A 48 -5.26 9.97 0.15
C GLY A 48 -5.65 8.50 -0.02
N VAL A 49 -5.74 7.80 1.10
CA VAL A 49 -6.14 6.39 1.17
C VAL A 49 -7.46 6.26 1.92
N ALA A 50 -8.46 5.70 1.25
CA ALA A 50 -9.78 5.51 1.85
C ALA A 50 -9.79 4.31 2.79
N SER A 51 -10.23 4.51 4.04
CA SER A 51 -10.44 3.43 5.00
C SER A 51 -11.46 3.81 6.06
N VAL A 52 -12.32 2.87 6.43
CA VAL A 52 -13.25 3.05 7.57
C VAL A 52 -12.44 2.90 8.87
N THR A 53 -12.10 4.01 9.49
CA THR A 53 -11.31 4.05 10.74
C THR A 53 -12.15 4.31 11.98
N ASN A 54 -13.39 4.79 11.82
CA ASN A 54 -14.29 5.11 12.93
C ASN A 54 -15.70 4.57 12.63
N LEU A 55 -16.06 3.46 13.27
CA LEU A 55 -17.35 2.79 13.10
C LEU A 55 -18.54 3.52 13.76
N LEU A 56 -18.31 4.59 14.51
CA LEU A 56 -19.39 5.40 15.11
C LEU A 56 -20.05 6.33 14.08
N VAL A 57 -19.29 6.76 13.07
CA VAL A 57 -19.75 7.73 12.05
C VAL A 57 -19.78 7.17 10.64
N ASP A 58 -19.02 6.11 10.38
CA ASP A 58 -18.89 5.46 9.08
C ASP A 58 -19.07 3.93 9.22
N ASN A 59 -19.30 3.23 8.11
CA ASN A 59 -19.33 1.77 8.09
C ASN A 59 -18.90 1.21 6.74
N PHE A 60 -18.55 -0.07 6.72
CA PHE A 60 -18.07 -0.75 5.51
C PHE A 60 -19.09 -0.76 4.38
N ASP A 61 -20.38 -0.94 4.70
CA ASP A 61 -21.42 -1.07 3.68
C ASP A 61 -21.64 0.25 2.93
N LYS A 62 -21.57 1.40 3.63
CA LYS A 62 -21.55 2.72 2.98
C LYS A 62 -20.33 2.87 2.04
N HIS A 63 -19.15 2.47 2.49
CA HIS A 63 -17.93 2.57 1.66
C HIS A 63 -18.00 1.65 0.44
N ILE A 64 -18.54 0.43 0.58
CA ILE A 64 -18.77 -0.50 -0.52
C ILE A 64 -19.74 0.12 -1.53
N GLU A 65 -20.86 0.66 -1.07
CA GLU A 65 -21.87 1.27 -1.93
C GLU A 65 -21.30 2.50 -2.67
N ASP A 66 -20.62 3.39 -1.98
CA ASP A 66 -19.95 4.55 -2.59
C ASP A 66 -18.99 4.09 -3.71
N THR A 67 -18.23 3.02 -3.47
CA THR A 67 -17.27 2.48 -4.44
C THR A 67 -17.99 1.86 -5.65
N MET A 68 -19.09 1.14 -5.43
CA MET A 68 -19.90 0.57 -6.50
C MET A 68 -20.54 1.65 -7.37
N ILE A 69 -21.09 2.72 -6.74
CA ILE A 69 -21.67 3.87 -7.44
C ILE A 69 -20.61 4.62 -8.24
N ALA A 70 -19.47 4.94 -7.63
CA ALA A 70 -18.37 5.64 -8.31
C ALA A 70 -17.78 4.85 -9.48
N GLY A 71 -17.81 3.52 -9.38
CA GLY A 71 -17.40 2.59 -10.44
C GLY A 71 -18.50 2.27 -11.47
N ASP A 72 -19.61 3.00 -11.47
CA ASP A 72 -20.77 2.76 -12.37
C ASP A 72 -21.22 1.29 -12.40
N TRP A 73 -21.15 0.61 -11.25
CA TRP A 73 -21.51 -0.80 -11.05
C TRP A 73 -20.73 -1.82 -11.90
N ILE A 74 -19.63 -1.40 -12.53
CA ILE A 74 -18.75 -2.29 -13.33
C ILE A 74 -17.84 -3.10 -12.43
N SER A 75 -17.56 -2.60 -11.23
CA SER A 75 -16.64 -3.25 -10.27
C SER A 75 -17.17 -4.61 -9.81
N ASP A 76 -16.28 -5.58 -9.63
CA ASP A 76 -16.59 -6.84 -8.95
C ASP A 76 -16.89 -6.55 -7.47
N ARG A 77 -18.15 -6.74 -7.06
CA ARG A 77 -18.60 -6.46 -5.70
C ARG A 77 -17.82 -7.25 -4.64
N ALA A 78 -17.50 -8.52 -4.91
CA ALA A 78 -16.76 -9.34 -3.95
C ALA A 78 -15.33 -8.83 -3.74
N ALA A 79 -14.68 -8.36 -4.81
CA ALA A 79 -13.39 -7.71 -4.72
C ALA A 79 -13.46 -6.38 -3.94
N VAL A 80 -14.47 -5.55 -4.19
CA VAL A 80 -14.71 -4.30 -3.45
C VAL A 80 -14.92 -4.57 -1.97
N GLU A 81 -15.79 -5.51 -1.61
CA GLU A 81 -16.06 -5.90 -0.22
C GLU A 81 -14.79 -6.34 0.49
N LYS A 82 -13.99 -7.18 -0.15
CA LYS A 82 -12.71 -7.64 0.41
C LYS A 82 -11.77 -6.47 0.67
N VAL A 83 -11.54 -5.62 -0.32
CA VAL A 83 -10.62 -4.48 -0.21
C VAL A 83 -11.07 -3.52 0.90
N VAL A 84 -12.35 -3.16 0.92
CA VAL A 84 -12.90 -2.22 1.91
C VAL A 84 -12.82 -2.77 3.33
N ARG A 85 -13.16 -4.05 3.54
CA ARG A 85 -13.15 -4.65 4.87
C ARG A 85 -11.74 -4.93 5.40
N GLU A 86 -10.78 -5.21 4.51
CA GLU A 86 -9.38 -5.43 4.89
C GLU A 86 -8.57 -4.11 5.04
N ALA A 87 -9.05 -2.99 4.52
CA ALA A 87 -8.35 -1.71 4.51
C ALA A 87 -7.85 -1.25 5.89
N PRO A 88 -8.61 -1.29 7.00
CA PRO A 88 -8.12 -0.85 8.31
C PRO A 88 -6.86 -1.59 8.74
N ALA A 89 -6.80 -2.91 8.57
CA ALA A 89 -5.64 -3.71 8.92
C ALA A 89 -4.41 -3.38 8.05
N GLN A 90 -4.62 -2.97 6.78
CA GLN A 90 -3.53 -2.53 5.91
C GLN A 90 -3.03 -1.13 6.30
N ILE A 91 -3.91 -0.22 6.71
CA ILE A 91 -3.53 1.09 7.26
C ILE A 91 -2.66 0.91 8.51
N GLU A 92 -3.07 0.04 9.44
CA GLU A 92 -2.27 -0.28 10.61
C GLU A 92 -0.89 -0.86 10.24
N ALA A 93 -0.82 -1.68 9.19
CA ALA A 93 0.45 -2.20 8.71
C ALA A 93 1.35 -1.09 8.16
N LEU A 94 0.81 -0.15 7.38
CA LEU A 94 1.55 1.01 6.88
C LEU A 94 2.11 1.86 8.03
N ILE A 95 1.30 2.12 9.06
CA ILE A 95 1.71 2.87 10.25
C ILE A 95 2.85 2.13 10.98
N ARG A 96 2.75 0.81 11.15
CA ARG A 96 3.83 0.01 11.74
C ARG A 96 5.12 0.04 10.92
N TRP A 97 5.04 0.29 9.62
CA TRP A 97 6.18 0.46 8.72
C TRP A 97 6.64 1.93 8.59
N GLY A 98 6.16 2.80 9.49
CA GLY A 98 6.66 4.16 9.62
C GLY A 98 5.85 5.24 8.89
N VAL A 99 4.76 4.88 8.19
CA VAL A 99 3.93 5.86 7.49
C VAL A 99 3.20 6.76 8.50
N ASN A 100 3.32 8.07 8.34
CA ASN A 100 2.68 9.08 9.17
C ASN A 100 1.51 9.70 8.41
N PHE A 101 0.30 9.37 8.84
CA PHE A 101 -0.90 10.08 8.41
C PHE A 101 -1.16 11.28 9.32
N ASP A 102 -1.69 12.35 8.75
CA ASP A 102 -1.98 13.57 9.48
C ASP A 102 -3.01 13.35 10.59
N LYS A 103 -2.79 14.05 11.69
CA LYS A 103 -3.65 13.95 12.89
C LYS A 103 -4.05 15.33 13.37
N LYS A 104 -5.24 15.43 13.92
CA LYS A 104 -5.73 16.58 14.65
C LYS A 104 -4.98 16.74 15.96
N GLU A 105 -5.14 17.90 16.61
CA GLU A 105 -4.60 18.15 17.95
C GLU A 105 -5.10 17.14 19.00
N SER A 106 -6.28 16.56 18.77
CA SER A 106 -6.85 15.49 19.61
C SER A 106 -6.10 14.15 19.53
N GLY A 107 -5.21 13.98 18.52
CA GLY A 107 -4.53 12.73 18.21
C GLY A 107 -5.30 11.79 17.27
N GLU A 108 -6.55 12.09 16.93
CA GLU A 108 -7.32 11.39 15.93
C GLU A 108 -6.81 11.70 14.52
N PHE A 109 -7.03 10.78 13.57
CA PHE A 109 -6.70 11.07 12.16
C PHE A 109 -7.47 12.28 11.65
N ASP A 110 -6.78 13.14 10.93
CA ASP A 110 -7.41 14.19 10.15
C ASP A 110 -7.89 13.59 8.83
N LEU A 111 -9.19 13.33 8.75
CA LEU A 111 -9.79 12.64 7.62
C LEU A 111 -10.40 13.66 6.66
N HIS A 112 -10.12 13.47 5.37
CA HIS A 112 -10.78 14.22 4.31
C HIS A 112 -11.97 13.45 3.72
N LYS A 113 -12.82 14.19 3.02
CA LYS A 113 -13.89 13.66 2.18
C LYS A 113 -13.61 14.08 0.74
N GLU A 114 -13.45 13.11 -0.14
CA GLU A 114 -13.26 13.34 -1.57
C GLU A 114 -14.53 12.97 -2.36
N GLY A 115 -14.54 13.33 -3.65
CA GLY A 115 -15.65 13.01 -4.55
C GLY A 115 -15.93 11.50 -4.60
N GLY A 116 -17.22 11.14 -4.60
CA GLY A 116 -17.64 9.73 -4.59
C GLY A 116 -17.76 9.11 -3.19
N HIS A 117 -17.30 9.79 -2.13
CA HIS A 117 -17.44 9.30 -0.75
C HIS A 117 -18.58 10.01 -0.01
N SER A 118 -19.41 9.24 0.69
CA SER A 118 -20.49 9.78 1.54
C SER A 118 -20.00 10.28 2.90
N GLU A 119 -18.83 9.76 3.37
CA GLU A 119 -18.27 10.06 4.69
C GLU A 119 -16.79 10.50 4.61
N PHE A 120 -16.30 11.10 5.71
CA PHE A 120 -14.89 11.44 5.89
C PHE A 120 -14.09 10.18 6.23
N ARG A 121 -13.33 9.64 5.28
CA ARG A 121 -12.58 8.38 5.45
C ARG A 121 -11.22 8.37 4.75
N ILE A 122 -10.81 9.51 4.18
CA ILE A 122 -9.56 9.60 3.43
C ILE A 122 -8.44 10.00 4.39
N LEU A 123 -7.53 9.06 4.66
CA LEU A 123 -6.28 9.34 5.35
C LEU A 123 -5.30 9.99 4.36
N HIS A 124 -4.58 10.99 4.81
CA HIS A 124 -3.63 11.73 3.97
C HIS A 124 -2.39 12.14 4.77
N HIS A 125 -1.36 12.59 4.05
CA HIS A 125 -0.20 13.27 4.59
C HIS A 125 0.06 14.51 3.73
N ALA A 126 -0.32 15.68 4.22
CA ALA A 126 -0.34 16.92 3.45
C ALA A 126 -0.89 16.67 2.02
N ASP A 127 -0.18 17.16 0.97
CA ASP A 127 -0.56 16.95 -0.44
C ASP A 127 0.25 15.81 -1.10
N ASN A 128 0.98 14.99 -0.32
CA ASN A 128 1.96 14.04 -0.83
C ASN A 128 1.86 12.66 -0.16
N THR A 129 0.64 12.16 0.04
CA THR A 129 0.41 10.88 0.72
C THR A 129 1.19 9.71 0.11
N GLY A 130 1.24 9.66 -1.22
CA GLY A 130 1.98 8.61 -1.91
C GLY A 130 3.48 8.67 -1.68
N ALA A 131 4.08 9.88 -1.66
CA ALA A 131 5.50 10.07 -1.38
C ALA A 131 5.84 9.66 0.06
N GLU A 132 5.00 10.01 1.04
CA GLU A 132 5.15 9.58 2.43
C GLU A 132 5.14 8.05 2.55
N ILE A 133 4.13 7.40 1.96
CA ILE A 133 4.03 5.93 1.96
C ILE A 133 5.27 5.30 1.32
N GLN A 134 5.66 5.77 0.14
CA GLN A 134 6.78 5.22 -0.60
C GLN A 134 8.09 5.37 0.17
N THR A 135 8.37 6.55 0.73
CA THR A 135 9.61 6.84 1.49
C THR A 135 9.70 5.98 2.75
N SER A 136 8.64 5.89 3.52
CA SER A 136 8.60 5.06 4.74
C SER A 136 8.81 3.59 4.44
N LEU A 137 8.20 3.07 3.36
CA LEU A 137 8.39 1.69 2.94
C LEU A 137 9.81 1.43 2.43
N ILE A 138 10.41 2.37 1.69
CA ILE A 138 11.81 2.28 1.23
C ILE A 138 12.75 2.16 2.43
N GLU A 139 12.59 3.02 3.43
CA GLU A 139 13.40 2.99 4.64
C GLU A 139 13.26 1.65 5.37
N THR A 140 12.03 1.18 5.57
CA THR A 140 11.76 -0.08 6.25
C THR A 140 12.32 -1.28 5.50
N VAL A 141 12.18 -1.32 4.17
CA VAL A 141 12.72 -2.38 3.31
C VAL A 141 14.24 -2.40 3.34
N ASN A 142 14.90 -1.23 3.21
CA ASN A 142 16.36 -1.12 3.21
C ASN A 142 16.99 -1.53 4.55
N ASN A 143 16.28 -1.33 5.65
CA ASN A 143 16.74 -1.70 6.99
C ASN A 143 16.39 -3.16 7.36
N HIS A 144 15.67 -3.89 6.51
CA HIS A 144 15.22 -5.25 6.84
C HIS A 144 16.30 -6.31 6.50
N PRO A 145 16.80 -7.12 7.48
CA PRO A 145 17.94 -8.03 7.29
C PRO A 145 17.70 -9.14 6.27
N ASN A 146 16.43 -9.52 6.02
CA ASN A 146 16.06 -10.58 5.09
C ASN A 146 15.64 -10.08 3.70
N ILE A 147 15.72 -8.78 3.43
CA ILE A 147 15.36 -8.22 2.12
C ILE A 147 16.62 -7.68 1.44
N ALA A 148 16.92 -8.21 0.26
CA ALA A 148 17.97 -7.68 -0.60
C ALA A 148 17.32 -6.91 -1.77
N VAL A 149 17.67 -5.64 -1.89
CA VAL A 149 17.16 -4.76 -2.95
C VAL A 149 18.12 -4.72 -4.13
N PHE A 150 17.58 -4.84 -5.34
CA PHE A 150 18.29 -4.77 -6.60
C PHE A 150 17.65 -3.72 -7.50
N THR A 151 18.16 -2.50 -7.49
CA THR A 151 17.77 -1.43 -8.40
C THR A 151 18.43 -1.60 -9.77
N ASN A 152 17.85 -1.00 -10.81
CA ASN A 152 18.35 -1.10 -12.20
C ASN A 152 18.42 -2.55 -12.71
N HIS A 153 17.49 -3.40 -12.26
CA HIS A 153 17.36 -4.78 -12.69
C HIS A 153 16.01 -5.00 -13.39
N TYR A 154 16.06 -5.41 -14.63
CA TYR A 154 14.86 -5.68 -15.42
C TYR A 154 14.57 -7.19 -15.44
N ALA A 155 13.34 -7.58 -15.09
CA ALA A 155 12.89 -8.97 -15.22
C ALA A 155 12.59 -9.24 -16.69
N VAL A 156 13.40 -10.09 -17.31
CA VAL A 156 13.26 -10.46 -18.73
C VAL A 156 12.32 -11.65 -18.88
N GLU A 157 12.50 -12.68 -18.05
CA GLU A 157 11.76 -13.92 -18.14
C GLU A 157 11.70 -14.62 -16.79
N ILE A 158 10.61 -15.34 -16.52
CA ILE A 158 10.48 -16.25 -15.39
C ILE A 158 10.58 -17.67 -15.91
N ILE A 159 11.67 -18.36 -15.59
CA ILE A 159 11.90 -19.75 -15.97
C ILE A 159 11.32 -20.64 -14.88
N THR A 160 10.31 -21.45 -15.24
CA THR A 160 9.71 -22.43 -14.34
C THR A 160 10.19 -23.83 -14.71
N GLN A 161 10.42 -24.66 -13.71
CA GLN A 161 10.61 -26.11 -13.93
C GLN A 161 9.24 -26.78 -13.87
N HIS A 162 8.87 -27.47 -14.94
CA HIS A 162 7.66 -28.30 -15.02
C HIS A 162 8.01 -29.74 -14.63
#